data_2dca17cfe2e29b97d1b5844a75543336
#
_entry.id   2dca17cfe2e29b97d1b5844a75543336
#
_cell.length_a   1.000
_cell.length_b   1.000
_cell.length_c   1.000
_cell.angle_alpha   90.00
_cell.angle_beta   90.00
_cell.angle_gamma   90.00
#
_symmetry.space_group_name_H-M   'P 1'
#
loop_
_entity.id
_entity.type
_entity.pdbx_description
1 polymer ?
#
loop_
_entity_poly.entity_id
_entity_poly.type
_entity_poly.pdbx_seq_one_letter_code
_entity_poly.pdbx_strand_id
1 'polypeptide(L)'
;CLGGAQSIAAMTYGTDSIKKVDKIFGPGNQYVAEAKRQVYGIVGIDGMTGPSEVMIIADRSANSEMLAVDLIAQAEHGSNSTCILVLIDSKDNEKIIEEINISFEDLGYGENSNAYHSLKNYGRIVNVKNFEEAIEVCNEFNPEHLQIILKKYDNVDLKQLYAGAIFLGQNNSAVLGDYCAGPSHVIPTNGATKF
;
A
#
# COMPACT_ATOMS: atom_id res chain seq x y z
N CYS A 1 24.69 0.80 15.48
CA CYS A 1 23.26 0.66 15.17
C CYS A 1 22.95 -0.81 14.85
N LEU A 2 21.81 -1.31 15.31
CA LEU A 2 21.33 -2.67 15.09
C LEU A 2 19.95 -2.56 14.42
N GLY A 3 19.71 -3.30 13.34
CA GLY A 3 18.46 -3.32 12.61
C GLY A 3 18.05 -4.76 12.24
N GLY A 4 16.96 -4.89 11.48
CA GLY A 4 16.50 -6.19 10.98
C GLY A 4 15.98 -7.13 12.07
N ALA A 5 15.93 -8.43 11.76
CA ALA A 5 15.47 -9.45 12.71
C ALA A 5 16.29 -9.49 14.00
N GLN A 6 17.58 -9.15 13.94
CA GLN A 6 18.48 -9.12 15.09
C GLN A 6 18.04 -8.07 16.13
N SER A 7 17.53 -6.91 15.68
CA SER A 7 17.02 -5.89 16.59
C SER A 7 15.75 -6.36 17.31
N ILE A 8 14.87 -7.06 16.61
CA ILE A 8 13.66 -7.65 17.19
C ILE A 8 14.04 -8.64 18.29
N ALA A 9 14.97 -9.54 18.03
CA ALA A 9 15.45 -10.50 19.02
C ALA A 9 16.11 -9.81 20.22
N ALA A 10 17.00 -8.83 19.98
CA ALA A 10 17.68 -8.09 21.03
C ALA A 10 16.71 -7.33 21.95
N MET A 11 15.68 -6.68 21.38
CA MET A 11 14.65 -6.01 22.17
C MET A 11 13.73 -6.98 22.92
N THR A 12 13.46 -8.14 22.33
CA THR A 12 12.59 -9.15 22.95
C THR A 12 13.23 -9.84 24.16
N TYR A 13 14.49 -10.26 24.01
CA TYR A 13 15.17 -11.07 25.03
C TYR A 13 16.12 -10.27 25.92
N GLY A 14 16.52 -9.09 25.45
CA GLY A 14 17.56 -8.30 26.08
C GLY A 14 18.97 -8.79 25.72
N THR A 15 19.95 -7.94 25.92
CA THR A 15 21.38 -8.22 25.81
C THR A 15 22.09 -7.44 26.92
N ASP A 16 23.41 -7.59 27.06
CA ASP A 16 24.19 -6.78 28.03
C ASP A 16 24.05 -5.27 27.80
N SER A 17 23.78 -4.82 26.55
CA SER A 17 23.69 -3.42 26.16
C SER A 17 22.28 -2.94 25.81
N ILE A 18 21.32 -3.84 25.55
CA ILE A 18 19.94 -3.52 25.15
C ILE A 18 19.00 -4.14 26.17
N LYS A 19 18.23 -3.29 26.86
CA LYS A 19 17.23 -3.79 27.81
C LYS A 19 16.05 -4.40 27.04
N LYS A 20 15.52 -5.50 27.60
CA LYS A 20 14.24 -6.09 27.15
C LYS A 20 13.13 -5.03 27.20
N VAL A 21 12.25 -5.05 26.19
CA VAL A 21 11.09 -4.16 26.09
C VAL A 21 9.79 -4.92 26.22
N ASP A 22 8.71 -4.22 26.56
CA ASP A 22 7.38 -4.81 26.70
C ASP A 22 6.62 -4.84 25.35
N LYS A 23 6.93 -3.92 24.43
CA LYS A 23 6.29 -3.84 23.12
C LYS A 23 7.20 -3.25 22.05
N ILE A 24 7.11 -3.78 20.83
CA ILE A 24 7.87 -3.38 19.65
C ILE A 24 6.92 -2.77 18.62
N PHE A 25 7.24 -1.57 18.16
CA PHE A 25 6.53 -0.84 17.11
C PHE A 25 7.48 -0.53 15.96
N GLY A 26 6.96 -0.49 14.77
CA GLY A 26 7.64 0.01 13.59
C GLY A 26 7.55 -0.93 12.38
N PRO A 27 7.66 -0.38 11.17
CA PRO A 27 7.67 -1.13 9.93
C PRO A 27 8.98 -1.90 9.76
N GLY A 28 8.99 -2.81 8.80
CA GLY A 28 10.19 -3.54 8.42
C GLY A 28 9.94 -4.49 7.26
N ASN A 29 11.02 -5.04 6.73
CA ASN A 29 10.95 -6.02 5.65
C ASN A 29 10.41 -7.38 6.13
N GLN A 30 10.29 -8.33 5.21
CA GLN A 30 9.79 -9.69 5.49
C GLN A 30 10.53 -10.41 6.64
N TYR A 31 11.82 -10.14 6.83
CA TYR A 31 12.59 -10.73 7.92
C TYR A 31 12.24 -10.13 9.29
N VAL A 32 11.93 -8.84 9.32
CA VAL A 32 11.43 -8.17 10.54
C VAL A 32 10.02 -8.64 10.86
N ALA A 33 9.15 -8.75 9.87
CA ALA A 33 7.78 -9.26 10.03
C ALA A 33 7.80 -10.71 10.58
N GLU A 34 8.64 -11.58 10.00
CA GLU A 34 8.78 -12.96 10.47
C GLU A 34 9.37 -13.02 11.89
N ALA A 35 10.37 -12.19 12.19
CA ALA A 35 10.91 -12.11 13.55
C ALA A 35 9.85 -11.66 14.57
N LYS A 36 9.04 -10.65 14.25
CA LYS A 36 7.90 -10.22 15.09
C LYS A 36 6.90 -11.36 15.30
N ARG A 37 6.58 -12.11 14.24
CA ARG A 37 5.69 -13.27 14.33
C ARG A 37 6.21 -14.33 15.32
N GLN A 38 7.52 -14.63 15.27
CA GLN A 38 8.13 -15.63 16.15
C GLN A 38 8.19 -15.23 17.62
N VAL A 39 8.27 -13.94 17.91
CA VAL A 39 8.35 -13.44 19.29
C VAL A 39 6.99 -12.98 19.84
N TYR A 40 5.93 -13.05 19.06
CA TYR A 40 4.58 -12.69 19.49
C TYR A 40 4.15 -13.56 20.69
N GLY A 41 3.72 -12.90 21.77
CA GLY A 41 3.40 -13.55 23.04
C GLY A 41 4.54 -13.55 24.06
N ILE A 42 5.80 -13.36 23.61
CA ILE A 42 6.95 -13.10 24.49
C ILE A 42 7.11 -11.59 24.72
N VAL A 43 6.88 -10.83 23.66
CA VAL A 43 6.82 -9.36 23.64
C VAL A 43 5.57 -8.92 22.88
N GLY A 44 4.97 -7.79 23.23
CA GLY A 44 3.90 -7.18 22.44
C GLY A 44 4.42 -6.66 21.11
N ILE A 45 3.61 -6.74 20.05
CA ILE A 45 3.91 -6.14 18.75
C ILE A 45 2.76 -5.23 18.30
N ASP A 46 3.04 -4.35 17.37
CA ASP A 46 2.03 -3.46 16.75
C ASP A 46 1.07 -4.20 15.81
N GLY A 47 1.63 -5.14 15.00
CA GLY A 47 0.85 -5.94 14.06
C GLY A 47 1.74 -6.84 13.23
N MET A 48 1.11 -7.76 12.50
CA MET A 48 1.75 -8.55 11.46
C MET A 48 1.37 -7.96 10.11
N THR A 49 2.35 -7.36 9.44
CA THR A 49 2.16 -6.76 8.12
C THR A 49 2.62 -7.72 7.03
N GLY A 50 1.85 -7.78 5.96
CA GLY A 50 2.23 -8.41 4.69
C GLY A 50 2.96 -7.44 3.76
N PRO A 51 3.08 -7.77 2.48
CA PRO A 51 3.54 -6.84 1.45
C PRO A 51 2.64 -5.61 1.40
N SER A 52 3.21 -4.44 1.10
CA SER A 52 2.45 -3.20 0.98
C SER A 52 1.46 -3.25 -0.18
N GLU A 53 0.31 -2.62 0.02
CA GLU A 53 -0.82 -2.65 -0.90
C GLU A 53 -1.36 -1.25 -1.15
N VAL A 54 -1.61 -0.92 -2.42
CA VAL A 54 -2.40 0.25 -2.81
C VAL A 54 -3.54 -0.15 -3.72
N MET A 55 -4.70 0.44 -3.47
CA MET A 55 -5.80 0.46 -4.42
C MET A 55 -6.15 1.91 -4.73
N ILE A 56 -6.27 2.23 -6.02
CA ILE A 56 -6.72 3.54 -6.48
C ILE A 56 -8.07 3.37 -7.18
N ILE A 57 -9.10 4.03 -6.69
CA ILE A 57 -10.40 4.13 -7.38
C ILE A 57 -10.44 5.49 -8.08
N ALA A 58 -10.57 5.48 -9.39
CA ALA A 58 -10.52 6.68 -10.21
C ALA A 58 -11.64 6.74 -11.25
N ASP A 59 -12.17 7.93 -11.50
CA ASP A 59 -13.03 8.20 -12.65
C ASP A 59 -12.24 8.88 -13.79
N ARG A 60 -12.92 9.20 -14.90
CA ARG A 60 -12.31 9.85 -16.08
C ARG A 60 -11.67 11.21 -15.82
N SER A 61 -11.86 11.80 -14.65
CA SER A 61 -11.27 13.10 -14.30
C SER A 61 -9.85 12.99 -13.77
N ALA A 62 -9.41 11.78 -13.41
CA ALA A 62 -8.08 11.54 -12.91
C ALA A 62 -7.01 11.74 -14.00
N ASN A 63 -5.87 12.29 -13.62
CA ASN A 63 -4.73 12.44 -14.51
C ASN A 63 -3.97 11.10 -14.63
N SER A 64 -3.81 10.60 -15.85
CA SER A 64 -3.20 9.29 -16.13
C SER A 64 -1.73 9.21 -15.67
N GLU A 65 -0.97 10.29 -15.86
CA GLU A 65 0.43 10.39 -15.43
C GLU A 65 0.54 10.26 -13.90
N MET A 66 -0.32 10.99 -13.15
CA MET A 66 -0.34 10.89 -11.69
C MET A 66 -0.75 9.51 -11.20
N LEU A 67 -1.73 8.86 -11.86
CA LEU A 67 -2.10 7.48 -11.55
C LEU A 67 -0.92 6.52 -11.75
N ALA A 68 -0.17 6.69 -12.85
CA ALA A 68 1.01 5.88 -13.14
C ALA A 68 2.09 6.04 -12.07
N VAL A 69 2.40 7.29 -11.70
CA VAL A 69 3.42 7.59 -10.67
C VAL A 69 3.01 7.06 -9.30
N ASP A 70 1.75 7.21 -8.90
CA ASP A 70 1.25 6.68 -7.62
C ASP A 70 1.33 5.14 -7.56
N LEU A 71 1.00 4.45 -8.66
CA LEU A 71 1.16 2.99 -8.74
C LEU A 71 2.63 2.57 -8.68
N ILE A 72 3.52 3.31 -9.34
CA ILE A 72 4.97 3.03 -9.33
C ILE A 72 5.55 3.29 -7.94
N ALA A 73 5.16 4.37 -7.28
CA ALA A 73 5.60 4.71 -5.92
C ALA A 73 5.29 3.59 -4.92
N GLN A 74 4.13 2.94 -5.06
CA GLN A 74 3.81 1.75 -4.26
C GLN A 74 4.60 0.53 -4.71
N ALA A 75 4.75 0.33 -6.01
CA ALA A 75 5.41 -0.84 -6.58
C ALA A 75 6.90 -0.94 -6.22
N GLU A 76 7.59 0.20 -6.02
CA GLU A 76 9.01 0.22 -5.66
C GLU A 76 9.31 -0.28 -4.23
N HIS A 77 8.32 -0.29 -3.33
CA HIS A 77 8.48 -0.77 -1.96
C HIS A 77 8.94 -2.23 -1.89
N GLY A 78 8.55 -3.06 -2.88
CA GLY A 78 8.98 -4.44 -2.94
C GLY A 78 8.46 -5.17 -4.17
N SER A 79 9.18 -6.17 -4.63
CA SER A 79 8.79 -6.97 -5.82
C SER A 79 7.47 -7.74 -5.64
N ASN A 80 6.93 -7.78 -4.44
CA ASN A 80 5.66 -8.41 -4.07
C ASN A 80 4.60 -7.41 -3.60
N SER A 81 4.83 -6.10 -3.77
CA SER A 81 3.82 -5.08 -3.53
C SER A 81 2.64 -5.26 -4.47
N THR A 82 1.43 -4.97 -4.00
CA THR A 82 0.20 -5.08 -4.80
C THR A 82 -0.32 -3.70 -5.17
N CYS A 83 -0.55 -3.50 -6.47
CA CYS A 83 -1.02 -2.23 -7.03
C CYS A 83 -2.29 -2.47 -7.86
N ILE A 84 -3.43 -1.98 -7.38
CA ILE A 84 -4.72 -2.16 -8.04
C ILE A 84 -5.27 -0.80 -8.44
N LEU A 85 -5.65 -0.66 -9.71
CA LEU A 85 -6.36 0.49 -10.23
C LEU A 85 -7.78 0.09 -10.63
N VAL A 86 -8.77 0.70 -10.00
CA VAL A 86 -10.19 0.51 -10.31
C VAL A 86 -10.68 1.74 -11.08
N LEU A 87 -11.04 1.57 -12.35
CA LEU A 87 -11.50 2.62 -13.25
C LEU A 87 -13.02 2.60 -13.39
N ILE A 88 -13.66 3.70 -13.01
CA ILE A 88 -15.10 3.87 -13.11
C ILE A 88 -15.47 4.45 -14.46
N ASP A 89 -16.30 3.73 -15.22
CA ASP A 89 -16.83 4.14 -16.53
C ASP A 89 -15.73 4.68 -17.47
N SER A 90 -14.56 4.09 -17.42
CA SER A 90 -13.39 4.45 -18.23
C SER A 90 -12.86 3.23 -18.98
N LYS A 91 -12.24 3.48 -20.13
CA LYS A 91 -11.54 2.48 -20.96
C LYS A 91 -10.09 2.90 -21.23
N ASP A 92 -9.53 3.76 -20.38
CA ASP A 92 -8.22 4.39 -20.59
C ASP A 92 -7.05 3.48 -20.17
N ASN A 93 -7.26 2.16 -20.10
CA ASN A 93 -6.26 1.18 -19.68
C ASN A 93 -4.95 1.28 -20.49
N GLU A 94 -5.07 1.39 -21.82
CA GLU A 94 -3.91 1.48 -22.71
C GLU A 94 -3.10 2.74 -22.43
N LYS A 95 -3.79 3.87 -22.25
CA LYS A 95 -3.16 5.15 -21.92
C LYS A 95 -2.41 5.08 -20.58
N ILE A 96 -3.00 4.46 -19.57
CA ILE A 96 -2.36 4.33 -18.26
C ILE A 96 -1.14 3.41 -18.33
N ILE A 97 -1.22 2.33 -19.09
CA ILE A 97 -0.06 1.45 -19.32
C ILE A 97 1.06 2.19 -20.07
N GLU A 98 0.72 3.04 -21.04
CA GLU A 98 1.67 3.90 -21.74
C GLU A 98 2.36 4.88 -20.77
N GLU A 99 1.59 5.57 -19.92
CA GLU A 99 2.14 6.47 -18.91
C GLU A 99 3.05 5.75 -17.89
N ILE A 100 2.70 4.51 -17.51
CA ILE A 100 3.57 3.69 -16.66
C ILE A 100 4.90 3.43 -17.39
N ASN A 101 4.90 3.06 -18.68
CA ASN A 101 6.11 2.80 -19.42
C ASN A 101 6.97 4.06 -19.57
N ILE A 102 6.37 5.22 -19.88
CA ILE A 102 7.06 6.51 -19.94
C ILE A 102 7.69 6.83 -18.58
N SER A 103 6.94 6.70 -17.50
CA SER A 103 7.43 6.96 -16.14
C SER A 103 8.57 6.02 -15.73
N PHE A 104 8.56 4.76 -16.20
CA PHE A 104 9.66 3.82 -15.98
C PHE A 104 10.95 4.30 -16.66
N GLU A 105 10.86 4.77 -17.91
CA GLU A 105 12.00 5.32 -18.64
C GLU A 105 12.55 6.58 -17.97
N ASP A 106 11.69 7.52 -17.61
CA ASP A 106 12.06 8.79 -16.97
C ASP A 106 12.70 8.61 -15.59
N LEU A 107 12.21 7.66 -14.81
CA LEU A 107 12.74 7.33 -13.48
C LEU A 107 13.94 6.38 -13.52
N GLY A 108 14.32 5.88 -14.72
CA GLY A 108 15.43 4.96 -14.89
C GLY A 108 15.19 3.55 -14.34
N TYR A 109 13.94 3.14 -14.19
CA TYR A 109 13.60 1.79 -13.78
C TYR A 109 13.76 0.80 -14.94
N GLY A 110 14.49 -0.28 -14.72
CA GLY A 110 14.64 -1.39 -15.65
C GLY A 110 13.84 -2.62 -15.23
N GLU A 111 13.88 -3.65 -16.08
CA GLU A 111 13.20 -4.94 -15.86
C GLU A 111 13.62 -5.67 -14.56
N ASN A 112 14.77 -5.31 -13.99
CA ASN A 112 15.28 -5.86 -12.73
C ASN A 112 14.81 -5.08 -11.49
N SER A 113 14.03 -4.00 -11.66
CA SER A 113 13.55 -3.19 -10.54
C SER A 113 12.40 -3.89 -9.78
N ASN A 114 12.27 -3.58 -8.48
CA ASN A 114 11.13 -4.04 -7.68
C ASN A 114 9.81 -3.58 -8.30
N ALA A 115 9.74 -2.33 -8.75
CA ALA A 115 8.55 -1.76 -9.36
C ALA A 115 8.09 -2.54 -10.59
N TYR A 116 9.03 -2.93 -11.48
CA TYR A 116 8.71 -3.75 -12.64
C TYR A 116 8.13 -5.11 -12.25
N HIS A 117 8.78 -5.83 -11.34
CA HIS A 117 8.31 -7.14 -10.89
C HIS A 117 6.97 -7.06 -10.16
N SER A 118 6.78 -6.04 -9.33
CA SER A 118 5.52 -5.78 -8.63
C SER A 118 4.38 -5.55 -9.62
N LEU A 119 4.49 -4.58 -10.52
CA LEU A 119 3.43 -4.27 -11.49
C LEU A 119 3.16 -5.43 -12.45
N LYS A 120 4.20 -6.13 -12.90
CA LYS A 120 4.05 -7.30 -13.79
C LYS A 120 3.28 -8.45 -13.15
N ASN A 121 3.58 -8.76 -11.90
CA ASN A 121 3.04 -9.94 -11.23
C ASN A 121 1.76 -9.63 -10.44
N TYR A 122 1.69 -8.47 -9.80
CA TYR A 122 0.64 -8.07 -8.84
C TYR A 122 -0.12 -6.80 -9.24
N GLY A 123 0.30 -6.09 -10.31
CA GLY A 123 -0.47 -4.98 -10.88
C GLY A 123 -1.77 -5.46 -11.52
N ARG A 124 -2.88 -4.74 -11.28
CA ARG A 124 -4.19 -5.04 -11.88
C ARG A 124 -4.92 -3.75 -12.23
N ILE A 125 -5.58 -3.75 -13.40
CA ILE A 125 -6.55 -2.71 -13.77
C ILE A 125 -7.92 -3.37 -13.86
N VAL A 126 -8.87 -2.87 -13.08
CA VAL A 126 -10.24 -3.37 -13.01
C VAL A 126 -11.18 -2.28 -13.52
N ASN A 127 -11.98 -2.56 -14.53
CA ASN A 127 -12.97 -1.61 -15.03
C ASN A 127 -14.34 -1.93 -14.43
N VAL A 128 -14.98 -0.92 -13.87
CA VAL A 128 -16.30 -1.00 -13.24
C VAL A 128 -17.23 0.07 -13.84
N LYS A 129 -18.54 -0.12 -13.70
CA LYS A 129 -19.53 0.80 -14.30
C LYS A 129 -19.80 2.02 -13.42
N ASN A 130 -19.72 1.85 -12.10
CA ASN A 130 -20.12 2.86 -11.13
C ASN A 130 -19.32 2.70 -9.84
N PHE A 131 -19.56 3.62 -8.90
CA PHE A 131 -18.85 3.63 -7.63
C PHE A 131 -19.29 2.48 -6.70
N GLU A 132 -20.52 2.00 -6.83
CA GLU A 132 -21.02 0.86 -6.06
C GLU A 132 -20.23 -0.41 -6.39
N GLU A 133 -20.00 -0.70 -7.68
CA GLU A 133 -19.14 -1.81 -8.09
C GLU A 133 -17.68 -1.61 -7.62
N ALA A 134 -17.20 -0.36 -7.57
CA ALA A 134 -15.86 -0.09 -7.03
C ALA A 134 -15.76 -0.37 -5.52
N ILE A 135 -16.81 -0.08 -4.75
CA ILE A 135 -16.90 -0.45 -3.33
C ILE A 135 -16.83 -1.97 -3.16
N GLU A 136 -17.56 -2.73 -3.99
CA GLU A 136 -17.52 -4.20 -3.93
C GLU A 136 -16.10 -4.74 -4.14
N VAL A 137 -15.40 -4.25 -5.17
CA VAL A 137 -14.00 -4.62 -5.45
C VAL A 137 -13.08 -4.24 -4.28
N CYS A 138 -13.26 -3.02 -3.74
CA CYS A 138 -12.47 -2.56 -2.60
C CYS A 138 -12.68 -3.46 -1.37
N ASN A 139 -13.93 -3.78 -1.06
CA ASN A 139 -14.29 -4.56 0.12
C ASN A 139 -14.02 -6.07 -0.02
N GLU A 140 -13.84 -6.56 -1.23
CA GLU A 140 -13.33 -7.92 -1.47
C GLU A 140 -11.81 -7.98 -1.19
N PHE A 141 -11.07 -6.98 -1.63
CA PHE A 141 -9.62 -6.92 -1.47
C PHE A 141 -9.19 -6.41 -0.09
N ASN A 142 -9.87 -5.39 0.45
CA ASN A 142 -9.58 -4.71 1.72
C ASN A 142 -8.14 -4.16 1.79
N PRO A 143 -7.80 -3.16 0.96
CA PRO A 143 -6.43 -2.69 0.80
C PRO A 143 -5.87 -2.01 2.05
N GLU A 144 -4.54 -2.06 2.19
CA GLU A 144 -3.80 -1.23 3.16
C GLU A 144 -4.05 0.26 2.91
N HIS A 145 -3.77 0.71 1.68
CA HIS A 145 -3.97 2.09 1.26
C HIS A 145 -5.03 2.16 0.16
N LEU A 146 -6.03 2.99 0.38
CA LEU A 146 -7.07 3.29 -0.61
C LEU A 146 -7.00 4.76 -0.99
N GLN A 147 -6.74 5.05 -2.27
CA GLN A 147 -6.86 6.40 -2.83
C GLN A 147 -8.12 6.50 -3.68
N ILE A 148 -8.87 7.59 -3.52
CA ILE A 148 -10.10 7.83 -4.27
C ILE A 148 -9.95 9.14 -5.03
N ILE A 149 -10.02 9.08 -6.36
CA ILE A 149 -9.85 10.22 -7.27
C ILE A 149 -11.09 10.34 -8.15
N LEU A 150 -12.01 11.18 -7.74
CA LEU A 150 -13.27 11.42 -8.42
C LEU A 150 -13.46 12.90 -8.71
N LYS A 151 -14.22 13.20 -9.74
CA LYS A 151 -14.64 14.58 -10.05
C LYS A 151 -15.54 15.16 -8.96
N LYS A 152 -16.33 14.32 -8.28
CA LYS A 152 -17.27 14.70 -7.21
C LYS A 152 -17.28 13.63 -6.11
N TYR A 153 -17.37 14.08 -4.88
CA TYR A 153 -17.36 13.22 -3.67
C TYR A 153 -18.69 13.22 -2.92
N ASP A 154 -19.73 13.89 -3.43
CA ASP A 154 -21.00 14.10 -2.71
C ASP A 154 -21.70 12.79 -2.30
N ASN A 155 -21.46 11.70 -3.05
CA ASN A 155 -22.07 10.39 -2.82
C ASN A 155 -21.09 9.36 -2.23
N VAL A 156 -19.90 9.78 -1.80
CA VAL A 156 -18.89 8.88 -1.24
C VAL A 156 -19.16 8.70 0.24
N ASP A 157 -19.74 7.55 0.62
CA ASP A 157 -19.86 7.15 2.02
C ASP A 157 -18.66 6.30 2.42
N LEU A 158 -17.69 6.92 3.07
CA LEU A 158 -16.46 6.26 3.53
C LEU A 158 -16.72 5.12 4.52
N LYS A 159 -17.89 5.10 5.20
CA LYS A 159 -18.24 4.02 6.13
C LYS A 159 -18.50 2.68 5.45
N GLN A 160 -18.71 2.69 4.15
CA GLN A 160 -18.91 1.48 3.36
C GLN A 160 -17.60 0.85 2.87
N LEU A 161 -16.46 1.50 3.09
CA LEU A 161 -15.15 1.09 2.57
C LEU A 161 -14.29 0.47 3.67
N TYR A 162 -13.75 -0.69 3.39
CA TYR A 162 -12.78 -1.37 4.25
C TYR A 162 -11.36 -1.14 3.70
N ALA A 163 -10.63 -0.23 4.33
CA ALA A 163 -9.23 0.06 3.99
C ALA A 163 -8.47 0.51 5.25
N GLY A 164 -7.18 0.27 5.29
CA GLY A 164 -6.33 0.67 6.42
C GLY A 164 -6.17 2.18 6.53
N ALA A 165 -5.96 2.85 5.40
CA ALA A 165 -5.96 4.31 5.29
C ALA A 165 -6.66 4.74 4.00
N ILE A 166 -7.43 5.85 4.06
CA ILE A 166 -8.17 6.37 2.89
C ILE A 166 -7.66 7.79 2.57
N PHE A 167 -7.26 7.99 1.32
CA PHE A 167 -6.77 9.24 0.76
C PHE A 167 -7.75 9.77 -0.28
N LEU A 168 -8.22 11.01 -0.12
CA LEU A 168 -9.21 11.61 -1.02
C LEU A 168 -8.59 12.69 -1.89
N GLY A 169 -8.74 12.55 -3.19
CA GLY A 169 -8.29 13.54 -4.17
C GLY A 169 -6.96 13.24 -4.82
N GLN A 170 -6.78 13.84 -6.00
CA GLN A 170 -5.61 13.59 -6.85
C GLN A 170 -4.30 14.07 -6.23
N ASN A 171 -4.35 15.09 -5.39
CA ASN A 171 -3.15 15.66 -4.73
C ASN A 171 -2.86 15.02 -3.36
N ASN A 172 -3.59 13.99 -2.99
CA ASN A 172 -3.46 13.29 -1.71
C ASN A 172 -3.05 11.84 -1.96
N SER A 173 -1.85 11.66 -2.52
CA SER A 173 -1.25 10.35 -2.72
C SER A 173 -1.03 9.62 -1.39
N ALA A 174 -1.10 8.28 -1.40
CA ALA A 174 -0.79 7.42 -0.26
C ALA A 174 0.59 7.71 0.35
N VAL A 175 1.55 8.15 -0.47
CA VAL A 175 2.90 8.57 -0.06
C VAL A 175 2.87 9.68 1.02
N LEU A 176 1.86 10.55 1.05
CA LEU A 176 1.73 11.56 2.10
C LEU A 176 1.55 10.95 3.50
N GLY A 177 0.96 9.76 3.57
CA GLY A 177 0.82 9.00 4.81
C GLY A 177 2.17 8.66 5.42
N ASP A 178 3.14 8.33 4.59
CA ASP A 178 4.48 7.91 5.03
C ASP A 178 5.34 9.08 5.51
N TYR A 179 5.11 10.30 5.01
CA TYR A 179 6.02 11.42 5.23
C TYR A 179 5.46 12.53 6.11
N CYS A 180 4.20 12.93 5.96
CA CYS A 180 3.73 14.17 6.58
C CYS A 180 2.30 14.15 7.15
N ALA A 181 1.47 13.18 6.83
CA ALA A 181 0.09 13.14 7.31
C ALA A 181 -0.04 12.71 8.78
N GLY A 182 1.00 12.08 9.35
CA GLY A 182 1.08 11.73 10.77
C GLY A 182 0.37 10.44 11.23
N PRO A 183 -0.26 9.62 10.37
CA PRO A 183 -0.79 8.34 10.79
C PRO A 183 0.32 7.33 11.13
N SER A 184 -0.06 6.20 11.73
CA SER A 184 0.87 5.08 11.92
C SER A 184 1.25 4.47 10.57
N HIS A 185 2.54 4.12 10.41
CA HIS A 185 3.03 3.38 9.24
C HIS A 185 2.69 1.88 9.28
N VAL A 186 2.18 1.38 10.40
CA VAL A 186 1.77 -0.02 10.54
C VAL A 186 0.28 -0.09 10.34
N ILE A 187 -0.12 -0.37 9.12
CA ILE A 187 -1.51 -0.43 8.68
C ILE A 187 -1.82 -1.91 8.35
N PRO A 188 -3.03 -2.39 8.63
CA PRO A 188 -3.42 -3.75 8.31
C PRO A 188 -3.31 -4.06 6.82
N THR A 189 -2.78 -5.23 6.47
CA THR A 189 -2.66 -5.78 5.11
C THR A 189 -3.36 -7.14 5.01
N ASN A 190 -3.36 -7.75 3.84
CA ASN A 190 -3.93 -9.08 3.60
C ASN A 190 -5.42 -9.19 4.03
N GLY A 191 -6.20 -8.17 3.74
CA GLY A 191 -7.63 -8.13 4.05
C GLY A 191 -7.96 -8.00 5.54
N ALA A 192 -7.00 -7.66 6.41
CA ALA A 192 -7.24 -7.52 7.85
C ALA A 192 -7.98 -6.23 8.23
N THR A 193 -8.16 -5.31 7.32
CA THR A 193 -8.81 -4.00 7.55
C THR A 193 -10.31 -4.11 7.84
N LYS A 194 -10.91 -5.25 7.58
CA LYS A 194 -12.34 -5.53 7.86
C LYS A 194 -12.64 -6.00 9.28
N PHE A 195 -11.61 -6.16 10.14
CA PHE A 195 -11.76 -6.65 11.52
C PHE A 195 -11.47 -5.55 12.57
#